data_d008de5412e9882b36c56bdc1693da40
#
_entry.id   d008de5412e9882b36c56bdc1693da40
#
_cell.length_a   1.000
_cell.length_b   1.000
_cell.length_c   1.000
_cell.angle_alpha   90.00
_cell.angle_beta   90.00
_cell.angle_gamma   90.00
#
_symmetry.space_group_name_H-M   'P 1'
#
loop_
_entity.id
_entity.type
_entity.pdbx_description
1 polymer ?
#
loop_
_entity_poly.entity_id
_entity_poly.type
_entity_poly.pdbx_seq_one_letter_code
_entity_poly.pdbx_strand_id
1 'polypeptide(L)'
;DLSRFITYRNEYIDKNLDSYNCLKLTRFQWITFSDNIMFFAPYNDDVDAGNLTYNLLYGLSEFFMQYEMEDIFIRGGLTRGKLCFDNDLHFVFGSGLVKAYELEGEAFAPRIKLDESLNISKIMIGVEKDDDGNWYFDYLKLFYARFYHGKNEEQQRYFFQCLQSHKDNIVNAIKKYGDIKELLQKYEWLKKYHNDFCFNLEFDNYIIK
;
A
#
# COMPACT_ATOMS: atom_id res chain seq x y z
N ASP A 1 -15.33 -7.08 -5.39
CA ASP A 1 -15.77 -7.64 -6.67
C ASP A 1 -14.62 -7.58 -7.66
N LEU A 2 -14.15 -8.76 -8.12
CA LEU A 2 -12.97 -8.91 -8.99
C LEU A 2 -13.11 -8.11 -10.29
N SER A 3 -14.29 -8.04 -10.88
CA SER A 3 -14.53 -7.29 -12.12
C SER A 3 -14.33 -5.79 -11.91
N ARG A 4 -14.78 -5.25 -10.79
CA ARG A 4 -14.60 -3.84 -10.42
C ARG A 4 -13.12 -3.53 -10.17
N PHE A 5 -12.40 -4.43 -9.48
CA PHE A 5 -10.96 -4.30 -9.28
C PHE A 5 -10.20 -4.29 -10.60
N ILE A 6 -10.49 -5.23 -11.53
CA ILE A 6 -9.84 -5.32 -12.84
C ILE A 6 -10.13 -4.07 -13.68
N THR A 7 -11.37 -3.60 -13.71
CA THR A 7 -11.76 -2.40 -14.44
C THR A 7 -11.02 -1.17 -13.90
N TYR A 8 -11.09 -0.95 -12.59
CA TYR A 8 -10.42 0.17 -11.95
C TYR A 8 -8.90 0.11 -12.12
N ARG A 9 -8.30 -1.06 -11.94
CA ARG A 9 -6.88 -1.29 -12.20
C ARG A 9 -6.48 -0.87 -13.61
N ASN A 10 -7.18 -1.33 -14.63
CA ASN A 10 -6.86 -1.03 -16.02
C ASN A 10 -7.02 0.45 -16.32
N GLU A 11 -8.09 1.07 -15.84
CA GLU A 11 -8.34 2.50 -16.05
C GLU A 11 -7.34 3.38 -15.28
N TYR A 12 -6.98 3.00 -14.07
CA TYR A 12 -6.13 3.82 -13.20
C TYR A 12 -4.65 3.61 -13.52
N ILE A 13 -4.19 2.37 -13.70
CA ILE A 13 -2.79 2.06 -13.98
C ILE A 13 -2.41 2.57 -15.37
N ASP A 14 -3.20 2.30 -16.39
CA ASP A 14 -2.90 2.72 -17.76
C ASP A 14 -2.92 4.25 -17.92
N LYS A 15 -3.78 4.96 -17.18
CA LYS A 15 -3.87 6.43 -17.27
C LYS A 15 -2.93 7.18 -16.35
N ASN A 16 -2.59 6.65 -15.19
CA ASN A 16 -1.94 7.41 -14.12
C ASN A 16 -0.54 6.94 -13.75
N LEU A 17 -0.15 5.69 -13.99
CA LEU A 17 1.23 5.24 -13.74
C LEU A 17 2.24 6.07 -14.53
N ASP A 18 1.88 6.49 -15.72
CA ASP A 18 2.68 7.42 -16.52
C ASP A 18 2.76 8.84 -15.94
N SER A 19 1.81 9.27 -15.13
CA SER A 19 1.79 10.58 -14.48
C SER A 19 2.52 10.60 -13.13
N TYR A 20 2.79 9.44 -12.53
CA TYR A 20 3.60 9.36 -11.30
C TYR A 20 5.08 9.59 -11.61
N ASN A 21 5.50 10.85 -11.59
CA ASN A 21 6.90 11.22 -11.81
C ASN A 21 7.88 10.51 -10.88
N CYS A 22 7.45 10.08 -9.68
CA CYS A 22 8.27 9.30 -8.77
C CYS A 22 8.53 7.87 -9.26
N LEU A 23 7.58 7.24 -9.99
CA LEU A 23 7.77 5.93 -10.60
C LEU A 23 8.53 6.02 -11.94
N LYS A 24 8.42 7.15 -12.67
CA LYS A 24 9.21 7.41 -13.89
C LYS A 24 10.70 7.58 -13.63
N LEU A 25 11.06 8.13 -12.48
CA LEU A 25 12.47 8.29 -12.08
C LEU A 25 13.11 7.00 -11.58
N THR A 26 12.30 5.95 -11.39
CA THR A 26 12.74 4.67 -10.88
C THR A 26 12.70 3.61 -11.97
N ARG A 27 13.61 2.65 -11.88
CA ARG A 27 13.70 1.50 -12.78
C ARG A 27 12.58 0.46 -12.51
N PHE A 28 11.44 0.90 -11.98
CA PHE A 28 10.33 0.01 -11.67
C PHE A 28 9.66 -0.49 -12.95
N GLN A 29 9.44 -1.78 -12.93
CA GLN A 29 8.59 -2.49 -13.88
C GLN A 29 7.41 -3.07 -13.11
N TRP A 30 6.35 -3.40 -13.82
CA TRP A 30 5.18 -3.99 -13.22
C TRP A 30 4.53 -4.99 -14.18
N ILE A 31 3.87 -5.98 -13.62
CA ILE A 31 3.08 -6.98 -14.34
C ILE A 31 1.81 -7.26 -13.57
N THR A 32 0.74 -7.55 -14.29
CA THR A 32 -0.54 -7.94 -13.69
C THR A 32 -0.91 -9.35 -14.13
N PHE A 33 -1.39 -10.14 -13.18
CA PHE A 33 -1.94 -11.48 -13.45
C PHE A 33 -3.08 -11.75 -12.46
N SER A 34 -4.26 -12.13 -12.98
CA SER A 34 -5.48 -12.26 -12.17
C SER A 34 -5.79 -10.97 -11.39
N ASP A 35 -5.95 -11.06 -10.08
CA ASP A 35 -6.17 -9.98 -9.13
C ASP A 35 -4.88 -9.43 -8.49
N ASN A 36 -3.72 -9.87 -8.98
CA ASN A 36 -2.43 -9.46 -8.46
C ASN A 36 -1.78 -8.39 -9.33
N ILE A 37 -1.06 -7.48 -8.68
CA ILE A 37 -0.15 -6.52 -9.31
C ILE A 37 1.21 -6.70 -8.68
N MET A 38 2.22 -6.94 -9.47
CA MET A 38 3.59 -7.05 -9.00
C MET A 38 4.42 -5.89 -9.51
N PHE A 39 5.05 -5.18 -8.60
CA PHE A 39 6.06 -4.15 -8.88
C PHE A 39 7.44 -4.69 -8.57
N PHE A 40 8.42 -4.43 -9.43
CA PHE A 40 9.80 -4.85 -9.20
C PHE A 40 10.80 -3.92 -9.87
N ALA A 41 12.00 -3.82 -9.30
CA ALA A 41 13.10 -3.04 -9.86
C ALA A 41 14.45 -3.70 -9.53
N PRO A 42 15.42 -3.70 -10.47
CA PRO A 42 16.78 -4.09 -10.15
C PRO A 42 17.45 -3.03 -9.26
N TYR A 43 18.31 -3.45 -8.37
CA TYR A 43 19.14 -2.58 -7.53
C TYR A 43 20.62 -2.98 -7.60
N ASN A 44 21.52 -2.03 -7.38
CA ASN A 44 22.95 -2.25 -7.47
C ASN A 44 23.61 -2.56 -6.11
N ASP A 45 23.16 -1.87 -5.07
CA ASP A 45 23.68 -1.99 -3.70
C ASP A 45 22.60 -1.67 -2.65
N ASP A 46 22.95 -1.73 -1.39
CA ASP A 46 22.00 -1.51 -0.28
C ASP A 46 21.46 -0.09 -0.21
N VAL A 47 22.23 0.92 -0.63
CA VAL A 47 21.76 2.31 -0.66
C VAL A 47 20.74 2.50 -1.77
N ASP A 48 21.04 1.97 -2.95
CA ASP A 48 20.13 1.98 -4.11
C ASP A 48 18.82 1.25 -3.79
N ALA A 49 18.92 0.06 -3.17
CA ALA A 49 17.73 -0.69 -2.73
C ALA A 49 16.88 0.06 -1.71
N GLY A 50 17.49 0.76 -0.75
CA GLY A 50 16.78 1.60 0.22
C GLY A 50 16.05 2.76 -0.44
N ASN A 51 16.68 3.44 -1.36
CA ASN A 51 16.08 4.54 -2.13
C ASN A 51 14.93 4.05 -3.01
N LEU A 52 15.10 2.91 -3.69
CA LEU A 52 14.03 2.30 -4.48
C LEU A 52 12.85 1.90 -3.62
N THR A 53 13.08 1.28 -2.46
CA THR A 53 12.02 0.91 -1.53
C THR A 53 11.24 2.15 -1.08
N TYR A 54 11.93 3.21 -0.66
CA TYR A 54 11.26 4.46 -0.25
C TYR A 54 10.43 5.06 -1.39
N ASN A 55 10.99 5.16 -2.61
CA ASN A 55 10.30 5.71 -3.76
C ASN A 55 9.06 4.89 -4.14
N LEU A 56 9.15 3.56 -4.05
CA LEU A 56 8.00 2.68 -4.27
C LEU A 56 6.90 2.94 -3.25
N LEU A 57 7.22 2.91 -1.96
CA LEU A 57 6.25 3.14 -0.89
C LEU A 57 5.61 4.53 -1.00
N TYR A 58 6.41 5.55 -1.31
CA TYR A 58 5.91 6.91 -1.51
C TYR A 58 4.91 6.99 -2.69
N GLY A 59 5.21 6.33 -3.81
CA GLY A 59 4.28 6.22 -4.93
C GLY A 59 3.02 5.41 -4.59
N LEU A 60 3.21 4.28 -3.92
CA LEU A 60 2.10 3.40 -3.52
C LEU A 60 1.17 4.03 -2.48
N SER A 61 1.60 5.05 -1.70
CA SER A 61 0.73 5.68 -0.71
C SER A 61 -0.52 6.31 -1.33
N GLU A 62 -0.39 7.00 -2.45
CA GLU A 62 -1.54 7.54 -3.19
C GLU A 62 -2.33 6.43 -3.87
N PHE A 63 -1.64 5.45 -4.47
CA PHE A 63 -2.27 4.30 -5.09
C PHE A 63 -3.18 3.55 -4.12
N PHE A 64 -2.72 3.29 -2.89
CA PHE A 64 -3.53 2.65 -1.85
C PHE A 64 -4.77 3.48 -1.52
N MET A 65 -4.61 4.78 -1.27
CA MET A 65 -5.74 5.65 -0.94
C MET A 65 -6.77 5.70 -2.06
N GLN A 66 -6.35 5.71 -3.33
CA GLN A 66 -7.28 5.71 -4.46
C GLN A 66 -8.10 4.41 -4.54
N TYR A 67 -7.48 3.25 -4.31
CA TYR A 67 -8.20 1.98 -4.27
C TYR A 67 -9.15 1.88 -3.07
N GLU A 68 -8.73 2.38 -1.92
CA GLU A 68 -9.58 2.39 -0.73
C GLU A 68 -10.76 3.35 -0.85
N MET A 69 -10.64 4.46 -1.58
CA MET A 69 -11.79 5.31 -1.94
C MET A 69 -12.83 4.57 -2.78
N GLU A 70 -12.42 3.53 -3.49
CA GLU A 70 -13.29 2.66 -4.29
C GLU A 70 -13.75 1.40 -3.51
N ASP A 71 -13.59 1.37 -2.19
CA ASP A 71 -13.94 0.23 -1.32
C ASP A 71 -13.13 -1.05 -1.68
N ILE A 72 -11.88 -0.87 -2.14
CA ILE A 72 -10.95 -1.95 -2.48
C ILE A 72 -9.76 -1.88 -1.54
N PHE A 73 -9.67 -2.85 -0.63
CA PHE A 73 -8.60 -2.94 0.35
C PHE A 73 -7.50 -3.89 -0.13
N ILE A 74 -6.28 -3.37 -0.22
CA ILE A 74 -5.14 -4.08 -0.80
C ILE A 74 -4.32 -4.78 0.30
N ARG A 75 -3.83 -5.97 -0.03
CA ARG A 75 -2.90 -6.75 0.77
C ARG A 75 -1.68 -7.10 -0.07
N GLY A 76 -0.51 -7.22 0.55
CA GLY A 76 0.68 -7.56 -0.22
C GLY A 76 1.91 -7.88 0.63
N GLY A 77 2.99 -8.24 -0.06
CA GLY A 77 4.31 -8.45 0.53
C GLY A 77 5.39 -7.72 -0.26
N LEU A 78 6.36 -7.14 0.42
CA LEU A 78 7.51 -6.48 -0.18
C LEU A 78 8.81 -7.09 0.36
N THR A 79 9.70 -7.51 -0.53
CA THR A 79 10.96 -8.17 -0.20
C THR A 79 12.06 -7.85 -1.20
N ARG A 80 13.29 -8.22 -0.85
CA ARG A 80 14.44 -8.29 -1.75
C ARG A 80 14.72 -9.75 -2.09
N GLY A 81 14.97 -10.01 -3.37
CA GLY A 81 15.28 -11.38 -3.78
C GLY A 81 15.65 -11.48 -5.26
N LYS A 82 16.09 -12.66 -5.65
CA LYS A 82 16.37 -12.93 -7.06
C LYS A 82 15.07 -12.99 -7.85
N LEU A 83 15.05 -12.33 -9.00
CA LEU A 83 13.94 -12.34 -9.92
C LEU A 83 14.46 -12.48 -11.35
N CYS A 84 13.84 -13.34 -12.13
CA CYS A 84 14.00 -13.41 -13.58
C CYS A 84 12.68 -12.97 -14.20
N PHE A 85 12.78 -12.09 -15.17
CA PHE A 85 11.65 -11.50 -15.85
C PHE A 85 11.90 -11.49 -17.36
N ASP A 86 10.91 -11.94 -18.13
CA ASP A 86 10.91 -11.90 -19.58
C ASP A 86 9.63 -11.18 -20.04
N ASN A 87 9.82 -10.01 -20.65
CA ASN A 87 8.72 -9.15 -21.09
C ASN A 87 7.95 -9.76 -22.28
N ASP A 88 8.66 -10.42 -23.17
CA ASP A 88 8.07 -10.93 -24.41
C ASP A 88 7.21 -12.17 -24.13
N LEU A 89 7.63 -12.98 -23.16
CA LEU A 89 6.92 -14.18 -22.73
C LEU A 89 5.93 -13.91 -21.59
N HIS A 90 5.85 -12.68 -21.06
CA HIS A 90 5.09 -12.33 -19.87
C HIS A 90 5.34 -13.30 -18.71
N PHE A 91 6.59 -13.63 -18.49
CA PHE A 91 7.03 -14.63 -17.54
C PHE A 91 7.89 -14.03 -16.44
N VAL A 92 7.57 -14.37 -15.19
CA VAL A 92 8.31 -13.93 -14.01
C VAL A 92 8.48 -15.09 -13.04
N PHE A 93 9.70 -15.28 -12.54
CA PHE A 93 9.98 -16.28 -11.50
C PHE A 93 11.20 -15.89 -10.68
N GLY A 94 11.30 -16.46 -9.48
CA GLY A 94 12.45 -16.30 -8.60
C GLY A 94 12.08 -16.33 -7.13
N SER A 95 13.10 -16.43 -6.28
CA SER A 95 12.91 -16.48 -4.82
C SER A 95 12.27 -15.20 -4.27
N GLY A 96 12.51 -14.05 -4.90
CA GLY A 96 11.86 -12.78 -4.53
C GLY A 96 10.35 -12.84 -4.72
N LEU A 97 9.86 -13.38 -5.84
CA LEU A 97 8.42 -13.56 -6.07
C LEU A 97 7.80 -14.51 -5.05
N VAL A 98 8.42 -15.66 -4.81
CA VAL A 98 7.92 -16.64 -3.83
C VAL A 98 7.81 -16.01 -2.45
N LYS A 99 8.85 -15.31 -2.01
CA LYS A 99 8.87 -14.64 -0.69
C LYS A 99 7.82 -13.53 -0.59
N ALA A 100 7.64 -12.72 -1.63
CA ALA A 100 6.60 -11.69 -1.63
C ALA A 100 5.19 -12.30 -1.51
N TYR A 101 4.95 -13.41 -2.19
CA TYR A 101 3.69 -14.15 -2.12
C TYR A 101 3.46 -14.77 -0.72
N GLU A 102 4.50 -15.33 -0.10
CA GLU A 102 4.43 -15.84 1.28
C GLU A 102 4.06 -14.72 2.26
N LEU A 103 4.72 -13.55 2.15
CA LEU A 103 4.43 -12.37 2.99
C LEU A 103 3.01 -11.86 2.79
N GLU A 104 2.51 -11.85 1.55
CA GLU A 104 1.12 -11.50 1.25
C GLU A 104 0.15 -12.48 1.93
N GLY A 105 0.39 -13.78 1.85
CA GLY A 105 -0.40 -14.80 2.53
C GLY A 105 -0.37 -14.66 4.06
N GLU A 106 0.77 -14.27 4.63
CA GLU A 106 0.92 -14.00 6.06
C GLU A 106 0.32 -12.65 6.50
N ALA A 107 0.11 -11.71 5.59
CA ALA A 107 -0.50 -10.43 5.87
C ALA A 107 -2.00 -10.62 6.11
N PHE A 108 -2.36 -10.97 7.32
CA PHE A 108 -3.74 -11.22 7.74
C PHE A 108 -4.69 -10.06 7.42
N ALA A 109 -4.27 -8.81 7.67
CA ALA A 109 -5.03 -7.57 7.45
C ALA A 109 -4.72 -6.96 6.07
N PRO A 110 -5.53 -5.98 5.59
CA PRO A 110 -5.24 -5.19 4.39
C PRO A 110 -4.01 -4.29 4.61
N ARG A 111 -2.84 -4.86 4.47
CA ARG A 111 -1.54 -4.19 4.62
C ARG A 111 -0.49 -4.80 3.70
N ILE A 112 0.55 -4.05 3.34
CA ILE A 112 1.77 -4.63 2.78
C ILE A 112 2.72 -4.97 3.92
N LYS A 113 3.03 -6.25 4.06
CA LYS A 113 4.03 -6.76 4.98
C LYS A 113 5.42 -6.58 4.37
N LEU A 114 6.37 -6.14 5.19
CA LEU A 114 7.74 -5.84 4.76
C LEU A 114 8.71 -6.89 5.30
N ASP A 115 9.57 -7.39 4.42
CA ASP A 115 10.61 -8.37 4.78
C ASP A 115 11.82 -7.68 5.45
N GLU A 116 12.44 -8.35 6.39
CA GLU A 116 13.64 -7.84 7.08
C GLU A 116 14.83 -7.58 6.15
N SER A 117 14.89 -8.28 5.01
CA SER A 117 15.92 -8.08 3.98
C SER A 117 15.94 -6.67 3.37
N LEU A 118 14.86 -5.90 3.57
CA LEU A 118 14.74 -4.51 3.09
C LEU A 118 15.59 -3.51 3.88
N ASN A 119 16.30 -3.94 4.94
CA ASN A 119 17.03 -3.03 5.82
C ASN A 119 16.18 -1.86 6.34
N ILE A 120 15.00 -2.16 6.83
CA ILE A 120 13.92 -1.23 7.20
C ILE A 120 14.39 -0.14 8.18
N SER A 121 15.36 -0.43 9.04
CA SER A 121 15.96 0.55 9.95
C SER A 121 16.57 1.78 9.24
N LYS A 122 16.81 1.71 7.93
CA LYS A 122 17.30 2.81 7.10
C LYS A 122 16.18 3.59 6.39
N ILE A 123 14.94 3.07 6.41
CA ILE A 123 13.77 3.72 5.84
C ILE A 123 13.14 4.55 6.94
N MET A 124 13.30 5.88 6.90
CA MET A 124 12.95 6.77 8.01
C MET A 124 11.44 7.09 8.13
N ILE A 125 10.66 6.93 7.06
CA ILE A 125 9.23 7.31 7.01
C ILE A 125 8.44 6.26 6.22
N GLY A 126 7.20 5.99 6.62
CA GLY A 126 6.27 5.14 5.88
C GLY A 126 6.38 3.65 6.19
N VAL A 127 7.03 3.31 7.29
CA VAL A 127 7.07 1.93 7.81
C VAL A 127 6.86 1.95 9.32
N GLU A 128 6.07 1.03 9.80
CA GLU A 128 5.77 0.86 11.21
C GLU A 128 5.83 -0.63 11.59
N LYS A 129 5.88 -0.89 12.88
CA LYS A 129 5.88 -2.25 13.43
C LYS A 129 4.55 -2.51 14.10
N ASP A 130 3.89 -3.59 13.73
CA ASP A 130 2.60 -3.97 14.31
C ASP A 130 2.79 -4.74 15.63
N ASP A 131 1.71 -4.93 16.37
CA ASP A 131 1.66 -5.68 17.62
C ASP A 131 2.14 -7.13 17.47
N ASP A 132 2.02 -7.70 16.27
CA ASP A 132 2.56 -9.02 15.91
C ASP A 132 4.09 -9.04 15.69
N GLY A 133 4.75 -7.88 15.79
CA GLY A 133 6.18 -7.71 15.58
C GLY A 133 6.62 -7.60 14.12
N ASN A 134 5.70 -7.66 13.17
CA ASN A 134 5.98 -7.55 11.75
C ASN A 134 6.03 -6.10 11.28
N TRP A 135 6.95 -5.79 10.38
CA TRP A 135 6.99 -4.51 9.71
C TRP A 135 5.92 -4.42 8.62
N TYR A 136 5.27 -3.28 8.54
CA TYR A 136 4.29 -3.00 7.50
C TYR A 136 4.43 -1.60 6.92
N PHE A 137 3.84 -1.40 5.74
CA PHE A 137 3.77 -0.13 5.04
C PHE A 137 2.72 0.80 5.65
N ASP A 138 3.16 1.92 6.21
CA ASP A 138 2.30 2.97 6.75
C ASP A 138 1.95 3.99 5.64
N TYR A 139 0.96 3.64 4.83
CA TYR A 139 0.55 4.45 3.69
C TYR A 139 -0.13 5.76 4.09
N LEU A 140 -0.88 5.82 5.21
CA LEU A 140 -1.50 7.06 5.68
C LEU A 140 -0.45 8.10 6.07
N LYS A 141 0.65 7.69 6.70
CA LYS A 141 1.75 8.58 7.07
C LYS A 141 2.47 9.16 5.85
N LEU A 142 2.71 8.35 4.81
CA LEU A 142 3.30 8.86 3.57
C LEU A 142 2.31 9.71 2.78
N PHE A 143 1.04 9.35 2.75
CA PHE A 143 -0.01 10.14 2.11
C PHE A 143 -0.18 11.50 2.80
N TYR A 144 -0.14 11.55 4.13
CA TYR A 144 -0.11 12.78 4.91
C TYR A 144 1.09 13.66 4.56
N ALA A 145 2.30 13.10 4.53
CA ALA A 145 3.50 13.83 4.15
C ALA A 145 3.43 14.38 2.72
N ARG A 146 2.74 13.65 1.83
CA ARG A 146 2.60 14.03 0.43
C ARG A 146 1.55 15.12 0.19
N PHE A 147 0.41 15.07 0.87
CA PHE A 147 -0.76 15.90 0.55
C PHE A 147 -1.20 16.85 1.65
N TYR A 148 -0.66 16.76 2.86
CA TYR A 148 -1.05 17.61 3.96
C TYR A 148 0.10 18.44 4.54
N HIS A 149 1.19 17.82 4.96
CA HIS A 149 2.27 18.50 5.67
C HIS A 149 2.98 19.53 4.78
N GLY A 150 2.88 20.82 5.13
CA GLY A 150 3.48 21.91 4.36
C GLY A 150 2.86 22.14 2.96
N LYS A 151 1.62 21.72 2.74
CA LYS A 151 0.89 21.83 1.47
C LYS A 151 -0.10 22.98 1.47
N ASN A 152 -0.57 23.33 0.26
CA ASN A 152 -1.61 24.36 0.09
C ASN A 152 -3.01 23.82 0.51
N GLU A 153 -3.98 24.73 0.62
CA GLU A 153 -5.34 24.39 1.07
C GLU A 153 -6.06 23.36 0.18
N GLU A 154 -5.81 23.38 -1.13
CA GLU A 154 -6.43 22.44 -2.07
C GLU A 154 -5.94 21.02 -1.82
N GLN A 155 -4.62 20.85 -1.65
CA GLN A 155 -4.00 19.54 -1.33
C GLN A 155 -4.45 19.04 0.04
N GLN A 156 -4.53 19.93 1.03
CA GLN A 156 -5.03 19.55 2.37
C GLN A 156 -6.51 19.17 2.33
N ARG A 157 -7.33 19.86 1.53
CA ARG A 157 -8.74 19.49 1.33
C ARG A 157 -8.86 18.10 0.69
N TYR A 158 -8.06 17.84 -0.33
CA TYR A 158 -8.01 16.51 -0.95
C TYR A 158 -7.61 15.41 0.04
N PHE A 159 -6.59 15.66 0.86
CA PHE A 159 -6.19 14.74 1.92
C PHE A 159 -7.36 14.40 2.86
N PHE A 160 -8.08 15.40 3.35
CA PHE A 160 -9.21 15.18 4.26
C PHE A 160 -10.40 14.48 3.59
N GLN A 161 -10.65 14.72 2.32
CA GLN A 161 -11.65 13.97 1.56
C GLN A 161 -11.30 12.49 1.48
N CYS A 162 -10.04 12.18 1.18
CA CYS A 162 -9.56 10.79 1.16
C CYS A 162 -9.64 10.15 2.55
N LEU A 163 -9.23 10.85 3.60
CA LEU A 163 -9.28 10.36 4.97
C LEU A 163 -10.72 10.08 5.43
N GLN A 164 -11.69 10.92 5.03
CA GLN A 164 -13.10 10.68 5.30
C GLN A 164 -13.63 9.46 4.55
N SER A 165 -13.30 9.30 3.26
CA SER A 165 -13.69 8.12 2.49
C SER A 165 -13.11 6.83 3.08
N HIS A 166 -11.84 6.86 3.48
CA HIS A 166 -11.19 5.74 4.16
C HIS A 166 -11.97 5.32 5.42
N LYS A 167 -12.33 6.30 6.28
CA LYS A 167 -13.16 6.08 7.46
C LYS A 167 -14.50 5.43 7.11
N ASP A 168 -15.22 6.02 6.14
CA ASP A 168 -16.57 5.59 5.78
C ASP A 168 -16.59 4.17 5.21
N ASN A 169 -15.59 3.83 4.39
CA ASN A 169 -15.44 2.51 3.80
C ASN A 169 -15.10 1.44 4.85
N ILE A 170 -14.27 1.75 5.84
CA ILE A 170 -14.02 0.85 6.98
C ILE A 170 -15.31 0.59 7.77
N VAL A 171 -16.06 1.65 8.11
CA VAL A 171 -17.32 1.53 8.83
C VAL A 171 -18.33 0.69 8.04
N ASN A 172 -18.45 0.91 6.74
CA ASN A 172 -19.33 0.15 5.87
C ASN A 172 -18.91 -1.32 5.77
N ALA A 173 -17.62 -1.60 5.66
CA ALA A 173 -17.08 -2.96 5.62
C ALA A 173 -17.36 -3.72 6.94
N ILE A 174 -17.14 -3.07 8.09
CA ILE A 174 -17.47 -3.66 9.40
C ILE A 174 -18.97 -3.97 9.50
N LYS A 175 -19.86 -3.07 9.08
CA LYS A 175 -21.31 -3.31 9.06
C LYS A 175 -21.68 -4.46 8.14
N LYS A 176 -21.07 -4.53 6.95
CA LYS A 176 -21.40 -5.53 5.92
C LYS A 176 -20.90 -6.93 6.27
N TYR A 177 -19.77 -7.02 6.92
CA TYR A 177 -19.06 -8.28 7.15
C TYR A 177 -18.96 -8.65 8.64
N GLY A 178 -19.64 -7.93 9.51
CA GLY A 178 -19.55 -8.11 10.97
C GLY A 178 -19.91 -9.51 11.48
N ASP A 179 -20.76 -10.25 10.73
CA ASP A 179 -21.13 -11.64 11.06
C ASP A 179 -20.09 -12.68 10.63
N ILE A 180 -19.05 -12.27 9.86
CA ILE A 180 -17.99 -13.15 9.36
C ILE A 180 -16.71 -12.85 10.14
N LYS A 181 -16.41 -13.69 11.12
CA LYS A 181 -15.33 -13.46 12.09
C LYS A 181 -13.98 -13.11 11.44
N GLU A 182 -13.58 -13.85 10.40
CA GLU A 182 -12.28 -13.64 9.74
C GLU A 182 -12.22 -12.29 8.99
N LEU A 183 -13.34 -11.85 8.42
CA LEU A 183 -13.42 -10.55 7.74
C LEU A 183 -13.50 -9.43 8.76
N LEU A 184 -14.32 -9.58 9.80
CA LEU A 184 -14.42 -8.59 10.88
C LEU A 184 -13.04 -8.29 11.48
N GLN A 185 -12.25 -9.31 11.80
CA GLN A 185 -10.91 -9.11 12.36
C GLN A 185 -9.98 -8.28 11.45
N LYS A 186 -10.10 -8.44 10.13
CA LYS A 186 -9.32 -7.64 9.15
C LYS A 186 -9.70 -6.16 9.19
N TYR A 187 -10.99 -5.88 9.25
CA TYR A 187 -11.49 -4.50 9.29
C TYR A 187 -11.32 -3.84 10.66
N GLU A 188 -11.35 -4.61 11.74
CA GLU A 188 -11.00 -4.09 13.08
C GLU A 188 -9.51 -3.71 13.16
N TRP A 189 -8.62 -4.46 12.52
CA TRP A 189 -7.21 -4.04 12.37
C TRP A 189 -7.12 -2.71 11.61
N LEU A 190 -7.83 -2.59 10.48
CA LEU A 190 -7.83 -1.37 9.66
C LEU A 190 -8.43 -0.17 10.41
N LYS A 191 -9.50 -0.40 11.22
CA LYS A 191 -10.07 0.60 12.12
C LYS A 191 -9.03 1.07 13.15
N LYS A 192 -8.32 0.14 13.80
CA LYS A 192 -7.25 0.47 14.74
C LYS A 192 -6.17 1.32 14.06
N TYR A 193 -5.67 0.89 12.91
CA TYR A 193 -4.65 1.60 12.12
C TYR A 193 -5.10 3.03 11.77
N HIS A 194 -6.32 3.20 11.28
CA HIS A 194 -6.90 4.52 10.98
C HIS A 194 -7.00 5.40 12.23
N ASN A 195 -7.50 4.83 13.32
CA ASN A 195 -7.66 5.58 14.57
C ASN A 195 -6.33 5.97 15.19
N ASP A 196 -5.34 5.09 15.19
CA ASP A 196 -4.00 5.38 15.70
C ASP A 196 -3.36 6.53 14.90
N PHE A 197 -3.51 6.53 13.58
CA PHE A 197 -3.07 7.63 12.72
C PHE A 197 -3.78 8.94 13.07
N CYS A 198 -5.11 8.94 13.18
CA CYS A 198 -5.89 10.13 13.51
C CYS A 198 -5.58 10.67 14.91
N PHE A 199 -5.43 9.78 15.90
CA PHE A 199 -5.10 10.14 17.28
C PHE A 199 -3.72 10.81 17.37
N ASN A 200 -2.71 10.27 16.69
CA ASN A 200 -1.36 10.81 16.71
C ASN A 200 -1.23 12.21 16.06
N LEU A 201 -2.20 12.60 15.22
CA LEU A 201 -2.25 13.89 14.54
C LEU A 201 -3.38 14.80 15.04
N GLU A 202 -4.06 14.43 16.12
CA GLU A 202 -5.17 15.19 16.71
C GLU A 202 -6.34 15.43 15.74
N PHE A 203 -6.58 14.45 14.85
CA PHE A 203 -7.69 14.48 13.88
C PHE A 203 -8.97 13.85 14.46
N ASP A 204 -9.42 14.30 15.62
CA ASP A 204 -10.52 13.72 16.41
C ASP A 204 -11.81 13.52 15.64
N ASN A 205 -12.13 14.41 14.69
CA ASN A 205 -13.33 14.34 13.85
C ASN A 205 -13.33 13.11 12.91
N TYR A 206 -12.16 12.54 12.65
CA TYR A 206 -11.99 11.40 11.75
C TYR A 206 -11.90 10.06 12.48
N ILE A 207 -11.83 10.03 13.80
CA ILE A 207 -11.82 8.78 14.59
C ILE A 207 -13.10 7.98 14.37
N ILE A 208 -12.95 6.68 14.17
CA ILE A 208 -14.06 5.70 14.06
C ILE A 208 -14.46 5.27 15.48
N LYS A 209 -15.69 5.55 15.85
CA LYS A 209 -16.26 5.19 17.17
C LYS A 209 -16.64 3.72 17.22
#